data_f83f3ed076265b4f781b00501eef7352
#
_entry.id   f83f3ed076265b4f781b00501eef7352
#
_cell.length_a   1.000
_cell.length_b   1.000
_cell.length_c   1.000
_cell.angle_alpha   90.00
_cell.angle_beta   90.00
_cell.angle_gamma   90.00
#
_symmetry.space_group_name_H-M   'P 1'
#
loop_
_entity.id
_entity.type
_entity.pdbx_description
1 polymer ?
#
loop_
_entity_poly.entity_id
_entity_poly.type
_entity_poly.pdbx_seq_one_letter_code
_entity_poly.pdbx_strand_id
1 'polypeptide(L)'
;VTARWGITKLPRKTHKGLRKVACIGAWHPANVMFTVARSGQDGYHHRTELNKKIYRIGNGADQASGATEFDATQKPITPMGGFPHYGVVKNDFIMIKGCCPGVKKRVLTIRKSHQIHTSRRDLEKVSLKFIDTSSKFGHGNYQTGAEREAFEGPKKPPAVYY
;
A
#
# COMPACT_ATOMS: atom_id res chain seq x y z
N VAL A 1 -16.24 -13.12 11.82
CA VAL A 1 -15.46 -13.60 13.00
C VAL A 1 -14.55 -14.77 12.64
N THR A 2 -15.02 -15.71 11.81
CA THR A 2 -14.22 -16.89 11.41
C THR A 2 -12.96 -16.51 10.65
N ALA A 3 -13.04 -15.54 9.75
CA ALA A 3 -11.88 -15.06 9.00
C ALA A 3 -10.84 -14.36 9.90
N ARG A 4 -11.26 -13.52 10.84
CA ARG A 4 -10.37 -12.86 11.80
C ARG A 4 -9.64 -13.84 12.71
N TRP A 5 -10.30 -14.92 13.10
CA TRP A 5 -9.74 -15.91 14.00
C TRP A 5 -9.03 -17.05 13.27
N GLY A 6 -8.99 -17.02 11.94
CA GLY A 6 -8.36 -18.05 11.13
C GLY A 6 -9.02 -19.43 11.27
N ILE A 7 -10.31 -19.49 11.52
CA ILE A 7 -11.06 -20.73 11.73
C ILE A 7 -11.36 -21.36 10.38
N THR A 8 -10.82 -22.55 10.13
CA THR A 8 -11.01 -23.29 8.89
C THR A 8 -12.20 -24.24 8.94
N LYS A 9 -12.56 -24.72 10.13
CA LYS A 9 -13.72 -25.61 10.34
C LYS A 9 -14.50 -25.21 11.59
N LEU A 10 -15.80 -25.36 11.54
CA LEU A 10 -16.70 -25.16 12.66
C LEU A 10 -17.38 -26.48 13.02
N PRO A 11 -17.76 -26.69 14.32
CA PRO A 11 -18.67 -27.77 14.70
C PRO A 11 -19.99 -27.66 13.93
N ARG A 12 -20.60 -28.80 13.59
CA ARG A 12 -21.79 -28.85 12.72
C ARG A 12 -22.95 -27.95 13.15
N LYS A 13 -23.14 -27.76 14.45
CA LYS A 13 -24.21 -26.94 15.01
C LYS A 13 -23.65 -25.95 16.04
N THR A 14 -22.82 -25.02 15.59
CA THR A 14 -22.35 -23.94 16.45
C THR A 14 -23.48 -22.94 16.63
N HIS A 15 -24.11 -22.91 17.78
CA HIS A 15 -25.20 -22.01 18.12
C HIS A 15 -26.30 -21.95 17.02
N LYS A 16 -26.75 -23.10 16.54
CA LYS A 16 -27.79 -23.24 15.47
C LYS A 16 -27.46 -22.52 14.15
N GLY A 17 -26.19 -22.18 13.88
CA GLY A 17 -25.77 -21.50 12.67
C GLY A 17 -24.29 -21.69 12.35
N LEU A 18 -23.90 -21.32 11.12
CA LEU A 18 -22.52 -21.42 10.63
C LEU A 18 -21.74 -20.11 10.74
N ARG A 19 -22.38 -19.03 11.15
CA ARG A 19 -21.81 -17.69 11.23
C ARG A 19 -21.34 -17.28 12.62
N LYS A 20 -21.28 -18.22 13.54
CA LYS A 20 -20.82 -18.03 14.91
C LYS A 20 -19.71 -19.01 15.23
N VAL A 21 -18.92 -18.72 16.23
CA VAL A 21 -17.90 -19.63 16.77
C VAL A 21 -18.38 -20.26 18.06
N ALA A 22 -17.89 -21.43 18.38
CA ALA A 22 -18.31 -22.18 19.55
C ALA A 22 -17.86 -21.51 20.86
N CYS A 23 -16.61 -21.05 20.92
CA CYS A 23 -16.02 -20.43 22.10
C CYS A 23 -15.36 -19.10 21.74
N ILE A 24 -15.62 -18.07 22.52
CA ILE A 24 -15.14 -16.70 22.30
C ILE A 24 -14.21 -16.19 23.39
N GLY A 25 -13.77 -17.02 24.29
CA GLY A 25 -12.89 -16.64 25.39
C GLY A 25 -12.54 -17.82 26.27
N ALA A 26 -11.66 -17.57 27.23
CA ALA A 26 -11.27 -18.54 28.24
C ALA A 26 -12.34 -18.69 29.34
N TRP A 27 -12.22 -19.74 30.14
CA TRP A 27 -13.07 -19.92 31.31
C TRP A 27 -12.84 -18.82 32.36
N HIS A 28 -11.60 -18.43 32.53
CA HIS A 28 -11.20 -17.32 33.39
C HIS A 28 -10.46 -16.26 32.56
N PRO A 29 -10.86 -14.99 32.65
CA PRO A 29 -11.98 -14.43 33.43
C PRO A 29 -13.34 -14.88 32.91
N ALA A 30 -14.33 -15.02 33.80
CA ALA A 30 -15.66 -15.54 33.51
C ALA A 30 -16.58 -14.57 32.74
N ASN A 31 -16.00 -13.64 32.01
CA ASN A 31 -16.69 -12.66 31.17
C ASN A 31 -16.06 -12.61 29.79
N VAL A 32 -16.78 -12.07 28.82
CA VAL A 32 -16.23 -11.76 27.49
C VAL A 32 -15.66 -10.36 27.52
N MET A 33 -14.35 -10.25 27.23
CA MET A 33 -13.68 -8.96 27.16
C MET A 33 -14.15 -8.18 25.92
N PHE A 34 -14.17 -6.85 26.01
CA PHE A 34 -14.58 -6.01 24.88
C PHE A 34 -13.63 -6.09 23.66
N THR A 35 -12.39 -6.52 23.88
CA THR A 35 -11.37 -6.70 22.82
C THR A 35 -11.62 -7.93 21.94
N VAL A 36 -12.54 -8.82 22.34
CA VAL A 36 -12.82 -10.06 21.59
C VAL A 36 -13.58 -9.73 20.32
N ALA A 37 -13.08 -10.22 19.17
CA ALA A 37 -13.76 -10.06 17.90
C ALA A 37 -15.08 -10.84 17.89
N ARG A 38 -16.15 -10.19 17.49
CA ARG A 38 -17.51 -10.74 17.38
C ARG A 38 -17.98 -10.70 15.93
N SER A 39 -18.99 -11.50 15.62
CA SER A 39 -19.70 -11.36 14.35
C SER A 39 -20.47 -10.05 14.29
N GLY A 40 -20.58 -9.48 13.10
CA GLY A 40 -21.26 -8.21 12.88
C GLY A 40 -20.50 -7.35 11.87
N GLN A 41 -20.94 -6.11 11.72
CA GLN A 41 -20.27 -5.15 10.87
C GLN A 41 -18.97 -4.68 11.52
N ASP A 42 -17.89 -4.76 10.76
CA ASP A 42 -16.60 -4.14 11.07
C ASP A 42 -16.00 -3.61 9.78
N GLY A 43 -15.47 -2.44 9.83
CA GLY A 43 -15.08 -1.69 8.63
C GLY A 43 -16.01 -0.51 8.40
N TYR A 44 -15.78 0.23 7.31
CA TYR A 44 -16.45 1.49 7.00
C TYR A 44 -16.25 2.53 8.12
N HIS A 45 -15.01 2.60 8.59
CA HIS A 45 -14.60 3.51 9.67
C HIS A 45 -13.97 4.77 9.10
N HIS A 46 -14.27 5.88 9.74
CA HIS A 46 -13.53 7.13 9.52
C HIS A 46 -12.25 7.12 10.35
N ARG A 47 -11.13 7.47 9.73
CA ARG A 47 -9.81 7.53 10.39
C ARG A 47 -9.13 8.83 10.05
N THR A 48 -8.52 9.44 11.06
CA THR A 48 -7.62 10.58 10.91
C THR A 48 -6.24 10.17 11.39
N GLU A 49 -5.25 10.26 10.52
CA GLU A 49 -3.86 9.96 10.84
C GLU A 49 -3.04 11.24 10.77
N LEU A 50 -2.11 11.39 11.68
CA LEU A 50 -1.28 12.58 11.84
C LEU A 50 0.20 12.24 11.60
N ASN A 51 1.01 13.30 11.44
CA ASN A 51 2.48 13.22 11.43
C ASN A 51 3.04 12.33 10.31
N LYS A 52 2.49 12.48 9.10
CA LYS A 52 3.03 11.83 7.91
C LYS A 52 4.13 12.71 7.33
N LYS A 53 5.37 12.23 7.34
CA LYS A 53 6.49 12.93 6.73
C LYS A 53 6.36 12.87 5.22
N ILE A 54 6.52 14.03 4.56
CA ILE A 54 6.51 14.12 3.10
C ILE A 54 7.94 13.96 2.60
N TYR A 55 8.15 13.01 1.72
CA TYR A 55 9.45 12.78 1.08
C TYR A 55 9.60 13.57 -0.21
N ARG A 56 8.56 13.62 -1.02
CA ARG A 56 8.56 14.30 -2.31
C ARG A 56 7.17 14.77 -2.69
N ILE A 57 7.13 15.92 -3.33
CA ILE A 57 5.94 16.38 -4.06
C ILE A 57 6.37 16.49 -5.51
N GLY A 58 5.62 15.92 -6.42
CA GLY A 58 5.98 15.91 -7.83
C GLY A 58 4.75 15.81 -8.74
N ASN A 59 5.02 15.87 -10.05
CA ASN A 59 4.01 15.72 -11.08
C ASN A 59 4.24 14.39 -11.81
N GLY A 60 3.22 13.58 -11.92
CA GLY A 60 3.29 12.26 -12.56
C GLY A 60 3.43 12.31 -14.09
N ALA A 61 3.13 13.46 -14.71
CA ALA A 61 3.35 13.65 -16.14
C ALA A 61 4.83 13.86 -16.50
N ASP A 62 5.64 14.25 -15.53
CA ASP A 62 7.08 14.42 -15.72
C ASP A 62 7.77 13.06 -15.88
N GLN A 63 8.50 12.88 -16.98
CA GLN A 63 9.25 11.66 -17.28
C GLN A 63 10.40 11.37 -16.30
N ALA A 64 10.84 12.37 -15.56
CA ALA A 64 11.88 12.25 -14.54
C ALA A 64 11.32 12.23 -13.11
N SER A 65 10.01 12.10 -12.94
CA SER A 65 9.36 12.18 -11.63
C SER A 65 9.82 11.10 -10.63
N GLY A 66 10.31 9.98 -11.11
CA GLY A 66 10.90 8.89 -10.30
C GLY A 66 12.42 8.93 -10.19
N ALA A 67 13.11 9.86 -10.86
CA ALA A 67 14.56 10.00 -10.80
C ALA A 67 14.99 10.85 -9.59
N THR A 68 16.22 10.64 -9.12
CA THR A 68 16.86 11.43 -8.08
C THR A 68 18.16 12.03 -8.60
N GLU A 69 18.75 12.94 -7.83
CA GLU A 69 20.06 13.53 -8.15
C GLU A 69 21.19 12.51 -8.26
N PHE A 70 21.04 11.38 -7.56
CA PHE A 70 22.02 10.28 -7.52
C PHE A 70 21.74 9.20 -8.56
N ASP A 71 20.63 9.28 -9.27
CA ASP A 71 20.19 8.29 -10.23
C ASP A 71 20.46 8.77 -11.64
N ALA A 72 21.34 8.08 -12.36
CA ALA A 72 21.68 8.40 -13.75
C ALA A 72 20.52 8.12 -14.73
N THR A 73 19.53 7.33 -14.31
CA THR A 73 18.40 6.93 -15.15
C THR A 73 17.23 7.89 -14.96
N GLN A 74 16.76 8.47 -16.04
CA GLN A 74 15.48 9.19 -16.03
C GLN A 74 14.33 8.18 -16.11
N LYS A 75 13.43 8.26 -15.13
CA LYS A 75 12.30 7.34 -15.02
C LYS A 75 11.11 8.03 -14.37
N PRO A 76 9.88 7.68 -14.78
CA PRO A 76 8.67 8.20 -14.14
C PRO A 76 8.47 7.56 -12.76
N ILE A 77 7.65 8.19 -11.94
CA ILE A 77 7.28 7.65 -10.63
C ILE A 77 6.45 6.36 -10.73
N THR A 78 5.72 6.18 -11.81
CA THR A 78 4.93 4.98 -12.05
C THR A 78 5.86 3.80 -12.31
N PRO A 79 5.77 2.71 -11.54
CA PRO A 79 6.58 1.53 -11.79
C PRO A 79 6.22 0.87 -13.12
N MET A 80 7.12 0.02 -13.61
CA MET A 80 6.87 -0.77 -14.80
C MET A 80 5.58 -1.58 -14.66
N GLY A 81 4.70 -1.49 -15.67
CA GLY A 81 3.39 -2.14 -15.64
C GLY A 81 2.32 -1.39 -14.83
N GLY A 82 2.64 -0.24 -14.26
CA GLY A 82 1.73 0.56 -13.43
C GLY A 82 1.68 0.12 -11.95
N PHE A 83 1.04 0.95 -11.13
CA PHE A 83 0.77 0.57 -9.74
C PHE A 83 -0.31 -0.51 -9.69
N PRO A 84 -0.10 -1.63 -8.98
CA PRO A 84 -1.12 -2.68 -8.86
C PRO A 84 -2.43 -2.14 -8.29
N HIS A 85 -3.54 -2.48 -8.93
CA HIS A 85 -4.89 -2.04 -8.57
C HIS A 85 -5.13 -0.52 -8.57
N TYR A 86 -4.19 0.26 -9.10
CA TYR A 86 -4.35 1.70 -9.24
C TYR A 86 -4.19 2.15 -10.70
N GLY A 87 -3.05 1.84 -11.32
CA GLY A 87 -2.71 2.24 -12.68
C GLY A 87 -1.55 3.22 -12.74
N VAL A 88 -1.63 4.19 -13.63
CA VAL A 88 -0.58 5.17 -13.91
C VAL A 88 -0.85 6.48 -13.19
N VAL A 89 0.17 7.04 -12.55
CA VAL A 89 0.10 8.38 -11.96
C VAL A 89 0.38 9.42 -13.04
N LYS A 90 -0.61 10.26 -13.31
CA LYS A 90 -0.53 11.32 -14.35
C LYS A 90 -0.58 12.73 -13.75
N ASN A 91 -1.20 12.87 -12.59
CA ASN A 91 -1.38 14.13 -11.90
C ASN A 91 -0.30 14.35 -10.85
N ASP A 92 -0.42 15.46 -10.14
CA ASP A 92 0.44 15.72 -9.00
C ASP A 92 0.29 14.63 -7.94
N PHE A 93 1.40 14.31 -7.30
CA PHE A 93 1.43 13.29 -6.26
C PHE A 93 2.25 13.75 -5.06
N ILE A 94 1.96 13.14 -3.93
CA ILE A 94 2.72 13.30 -2.69
C ILE A 94 3.26 11.94 -2.28
N MET A 95 4.56 11.87 -2.06
CA MET A 95 5.21 10.68 -1.49
C MET A 95 5.36 10.87 0.00
N ILE A 96 4.76 10.00 0.78
CA ILE A 96 4.81 10.04 2.25
C ILE A 96 5.54 8.83 2.82
N LYS A 97 6.13 9.00 3.99
CA LYS A 97 6.68 7.89 4.74
C LYS A 97 5.57 7.07 5.39
N GLY A 98 5.57 5.76 5.16
CA GLY A 98 4.59 4.85 5.74
C GLY A 98 3.33 4.69 4.89
N CYS A 99 2.23 4.42 5.55
CA CYS A 99 0.96 4.12 4.92
C CYS A 99 -0.07 5.23 5.14
N CYS A 100 -1.16 5.16 4.41
CA CYS A 100 -2.36 5.95 4.64
C CYS A 100 -3.57 5.01 4.79
N PRO A 101 -4.65 5.45 5.45
CA PRO A 101 -5.82 4.61 5.66
C PRO A 101 -6.57 4.35 4.36
N GLY A 102 -7.23 3.21 4.31
CA GLY A 102 -8.10 2.83 3.21
C GLY A 102 -7.42 1.98 2.14
N VAL A 103 -8.23 1.56 1.20
CA VAL A 103 -7.80 0.80 0.02
C VAL A 103 -7.28 1.73 -1.07
N LYS A 104 -6.55 1.17 -2.05
CA LYS A 104 -6.13 1.90 -3.24
C LYS A 104 -7.35 2.51 -3.93
N LYS A 105 -7.20 3.68 -4.54
CA LYS A 105 -8.27 4.51 -5.15
C LYS A 105 -9.22 5.18 -4.14
N ARG A 106 -9.06 5.01 -2.82
CA ARG A 106 -9.86 5.73 -1.84
C ARG A 106 -9.45 7.18 -1.78
N VAL A 107 -10.43 8.08 -1.85
CA VAL A 107 -10.21 9.52 -1.72
C VAL A 107 -9.79 9.85 -0.29
N LEU A 108 -8.76 10.66 -0.16
CA LEU A 108 -8.22 11.15 1.09
C LEU A 108 -8.23 12.67 1.11
N THR A 109 -8.63 13.24 2.24
CA THR A 109 -8.48 14.67 2.49
C THR A 109 -7.18 14.91 3.24
N ILE A 110 -6.32 15.75 2.71
CA ILE A 110 -5.00 16.05 3.26
C ILE A 110 -4.93 17.52 3.65
N ARG A 111 -4.32 17.81 4.76
CA ARG A 111 -4.00 19.18 5.20
C ARG A 111 -2.61 19.28 5.78
N LYS A 112 -2.05 20.47 5.81
CA LYS A 112 -0.83 20.75 6.56
C LYS A 112 -1.05 20.60 8.05
N SER A 113 0.01 20.31 8.80
CA SER A 113 -0.04 20.32 10.26
C SER A 113 -0.43 21.68 10.78
N HIS A 114 -1.29 21.71 11.80
CA HIS A 114 -1.58 22.95 12.55
C HIS A 114 -0.53 23.25 13.62
N GLN A 115 0.16 22.21 14.07
CA GLN A 115 1.21 22.34 15.08
C GLN A 115 2.53 22.74 14.42
N ILE A 116 3.27 23.59 15.09
CA ILE A 116 4.64 23.93 14.70
C ILE A 116 5.54 22.80 15.22
N HIS A 117 6.25 22.17 14.28
CA HIS A 117 7.23 21.13 14.60
C HIS A 117 8.61 21.78 14.75
N THR A 118 9.22 21.61 15.91
CA THR A 118 10.53 22.19 16.26
C THR A 118 11.63 21.14 16.41
N SER A 119 11.26 19.86 16.41
CA SER A 119 12.21 18.78 16.58
C SER A 119 13.14 18.69 15.36
N ARG A 120 14.42 18.37 15.62
CA ARG A 120 15.44 18.21 14.57
C ARG A 120 15.02 17.18 13.51
N ARG A 121 14.34 16.12 13.91
CA ARG A 121 13.82 15.08 13.01
C ARG A 121 12.75 15.61 12.06
N ASP A 122 11.92 16.55 12.53
CA ASP A 122 10.85 17.14 11.73
C ASP A 122 11.37 18.20 10.76
N LEU A 123 12.46 18.89 11.13
CA LEU A 123 13.07 19.94 10.35
C LEU A 123 14.16 19.46 9.38
N GLU A 124 14.46 18.18 9.35
CA GLU A 124 15.47 17.63 8.44
C GLU A 124 15.07 17.82 6.96
N LYS A 125 16.05 18.12 6.12
CA LYS A 125 15.87 18.14 4.67
C LYS A 125 15.98 16.72 4.14
N VAL A 126 14.91 16.23 3.55
CA VAL A 126 14.87 14.89 2.95
C VAL A 126 15.57 14.91 1.60
N SER A 127 16.56 14.04 1.41
CA SER A 127 17.21 13.80 0.14
C SER A 127 17.11 12.30 -0.18
N LEU A 128 16.29 11.96 -1.17
CA LEU A 128 16.10 10.58 -1.60
C LEU A 128 17.26 10.18 -2.51
N LYS A 129 17.87 9.03 -2.24
CA LYS A 129 18.96 8.48 -3.05
C LYS A 129 18.45 7.65 -4.22
N PHE A 130 17.44 6.83 -4.00
CA PHE A 130 16.90 5.93 -4.99
C PHE A 130 15.40 5.70 -4.78
N ILE A 131 14.65 5.70 -5.86
CA ILE A 131 13.23 5.34 -5.89
C ILE A 131 13.09 4.09 -6.74
N ASP A 132 12.56 3.01 -6.17
CA ASP A 132 12.34 1.77 -6.88
C ASP A 132 11.10 1.87 -7.78
N THR A 133 11.33 1.78 -9.09
CA THR A 133 10.28 1.77 -10.13
C THR A 133 10.20 0.44 -10.86
N SER A 134 10.74 -0.64 -10.28
CA SER A 134 10.59 -1.98 -10.83
C SER A 134 9.12 -2.44 -10.80
N SER A 135 8.79 -3.42 -11.63
CA SER A 135 7.44 -3.98 -11.65
C SER A 135 7.02 -4.47 -10.26
N LYS A 136 5.82 -4.08 -9.85
CA LYS A 136 5.19 -4.52 -8.59
C LYS A 136 4.28 -5.72 -8.80
N PHE A 137 4.17 -6.19 -10.02
CA PHE A 137 3.51 -7.45 -10.37
C PHE A 137 4.54 -8.59 -10.36
N GLY A 138 4.77 -9.17 -9.21
CA GLY A 138 5.84 -10.13 -8.97
C GLY A 138 7.13 -9.47 -8.47
N HIS A 139 8.26 -10.09 -8.72
CA HIS A 139 9.59 -9.60 -8.34
C HIS A 139 10.28 -8.97 -9.56
N GLY A 140 10.10 -7.68 -9.75
CA GLY A 140 10.73 -6.94 -10.85
C GLY A 140 12.22 -6.72 -10.63
N ASN A 141 13.01 -6.89 -11.69
CA ASN A 141 14.48 -6.73 -11.65
C ASN A 141 14.95 -5.43 -12.31
N TYR A 142 14.12 -4.81 -13.16
CA TYR A 142 14.50 -3.66 -13.96
C TYR A 142 13.68 -2.43 -13.59
N GLN A 143 14.32 -1.25 -13.66
CA GLN A 143 13.69 0.01 -13.31
C GLN A 143 12.95 0.65 -14.49
N THR A 144 13.40 0.38 -15.72
CA THR A 144 12.80 0.89 -16.96
C THR A 144 12.71 -0.20 -18.02
N GLY A 145 11.83 0.01 -19.00
CA GLY A 145 11.71 -0.89 -20.15
C GLY A 145 12.98 -0.93 -20.99
N ALA A 146 13.63 0.22 -21.15
CA ALA A 146 14.89 0.30 -21.91
C ALA A 146 16.02 -0.49 -21.24
N GLU A 147 16.13 -0.45 -19.93
CA GLU A 147 17.10 -1.28 -19.18
C GLU A 147 16.86 -2.77 -19.39
N ARG A 148 15.60 -3.17 -19.36
CA ARG A 148 15.21 -4.56 -19.62
C ARG A 148 15.57 -4.99 -21.05
N GLU A 149 15.25 -4.18 -22.05
CA GLU A 149 15.56 -4.48 -23.45
C GLU A 149 17.06 -4.54 -23.73
N ALA A 150 17.83 -3.68 -23.08
CA ALA A 150 19.29 -3.70 -23.18
C ALA A 150 19.90 -4.99 -22.65
N PHE A 151 19.31 -5.56 -21.61
CA PHE A 151 19.81 -6.80 -20.98
C PHE A 151 19.23 -8.07 -21.60
N GLU A 152 17.91 -8.14 -21.80
CA GLU A 152 17.21 -9.34 -22.27
C GLU A 152 17.05 -9.39 -23.81
N GLY A 153 17.24 -8.27 -24.48
CA GLY A 153 16.90 -8.10 -25.88
C GLY A 153 15.43 -7.75 -26.13
N PRO A 154 15.05 -7.50 -27.38
CA PRO A 154 13.70 -7.10 -27.74
C PRO A 154 12.67 -8.20 -27.43
N LYS A 155 11.46 -7.80 -27.05
CA LYS A 155 10.36 -8.73 -26.83
C LYS A 155 10.07 -9.54 -28.08
N LYS A 156 10.02 -10.85 -27.91
CA LYS A 156 9.52 -11.74 -28.98
C LYS A 156 8.06 -11.41 -29.28
N PRO A 157 7.64 -11.35 -30.54
CA PRO A 157 6.25 -11.20 -30.88
C PRO A 157 5.42 -12.35 -30.26
N PRO A 158 4.16 -12.13 -29.93
CA PRO A 158 3.31 -13.20 -29.45
C PRO A 158 3.25 -14.33 -30.48
N ALA A 159 3.35 -15.57 -30.03
CA ALA A 159 3.25 -16.72 -30.91
C ALA A 159 1.86 -16.72 -31.56
N VAL A 160 1.84 -16.70 -32.88
CA VAL A 160 0.61 -16.88 -33.67
C VAL A 160 0.38 -18.37 -33.76
N TYR A 161 -0.58 -18.88 -33.06
CA TYR A 161 -1.06 -20.25 -33.22
C TYR A 161 -2.08 -20.25 -34.36
N TYR A 162 -1.75 -20.95 -35.44
CA TYR A 162 -2.65 -21.21 -36.55
C TYR A 162 -3.56 -22.40 -36.24
#